data_2c7432ba498ac0221bf98653014634ef
#
_entry.id   2c7432ba498ac0221bf98653014634ef
#
_cell.length_a   1.000
_cell.length_b   1.000
_cell.length_c   1.000
_cell.angle_alpha   90.00
_cell.angle_beta   90.00
_cell.angle_gamma   90.00
#
_symmetry.space_group_name_H-M   'P 1'
#
loop_
_entity.id
_entity.type
_entity.pdbx_description
1 polymer ?
#
loop_
_entity_poly.entity_id
_entity_poly.type
_entity_poly.pdbx_seq_one_letter_code
_entity_poly.pdbx_strand_id
1 'polypeptide(L)'
;MNVHITNIYGFIHDQDLRKKQNQFADAAHALGFKEMGIFNFDVSTDTENELSKRIDGIISSLQFNDLVFVQLPTGNGEHYDNLLINKIKAYNTKVCVLLHQTIEYEYVLNVADLIMPTNNEVYAYLKEHNYSNVFYKKNINYEFSMISNSSNILSSDFYIKKYLIDAVEQLEESVLNEQDEDIIHIGFGLHDKDGHYSVWVGTVMQSILEHTDSRICFHILHDETVSEENKRKLKQVARQKGDSIQFHFIDTSIFDDVKERLHTFTVGTMFRLMLPEILPNLNKIIYLDADIFVNIDIKELWDIDTSDVCVAGVKDYWVANYAWNPYPVQKELVNRDSYINAGVLILNLTKIRSYCNMKEKTLEYLIENPESNLFDQDALNVVYRNSIKTIDSKWNTFVGVVREQNREILNRCLFHFVGNFLILYSESKIDKEYFKTISRTPWADYEIENQINKCLLRLNDRINQYQSLLPRLSQTGIKHIFYGEENSTLRKLYNTLEN
;
A
#
# COMPACT_ATOMS: atom_id res chain seq x y z
N MET A 1 2.69 -0.86 -13.16
CA MET A 1 3.23 -2.04 -13.88
C MET A 1 2.10 -3.03 -14.09
N ASN A 2 1.75 -3.35 -15.34
CA ASN A 2 0.85 -4.46 -15.60
C ASN A 2 1.66 -5.75 -15.62
N VAL A 3 1.04 -6.87 -15.22
CA VAL A 3 1.66 -8.18 -15.30
C VAL A 3 0.98 -8.98 -16.40
N HIS A 4 1.80 -9.51 -17.29
CA HIS A 4 1.35 -10.29 -18.45
C HIS A 4 1.93 -11.70 -18.37
N ILE A 5 1.23 -12.66 -18.97
CA ILE A 5 1.74 -14.01 -19.20
C ILE A 5 1.48 -14.45 -20.62
N THR A 6 2.44 -15.12 -21.24
CA THR A 6 2.23 -15.73 -22.56
C THR A 6 1.43 -17.02 -22.39
N ASN A 7 0.44 -17.24 -23.26
CA ASN A 7 -0.27 -18.49 -23.37
C ASN A 7 -0.20 -18.99 -24.81
N ILE A 8 0.16 -20.26 -25.00
CA ILE A 8 0.46 -20.81 -26.31
C ILE A 8 -0.77 -21.53 -26.86
N TYR A 9 -1.32 -20.99 -27.95
CA TYR A 9 -2.44 -21.57 -28.68
C TYR A 9 -1.93 -22.28 -29.93
N GLY A 10 -2.23 -23.54 -30.06
CA GLY A 10 -1.87 -24.31 -31.22
C GLY A 10 -1.45 -25.75 -30.88
N PHE A 11 -0.89 -26.45 -31.84
CA PHE A 11 -0.51 -27.86 -31.67
C PHE A 11 0.90 -27.92 -31.10
N ILE A 12 1.02 -28.38 -29.85
CA ILE A 12 2.29 -28.76 -29.23
C ILE A 12 2.34 -30.29 -29.25
N HIS A 13 3.40 -30.86 -29.80
CA HIS A 13 3.58 -32.34 -29.86
C HIS A 13 3.69 -32.93 -28.44
N ASP A 14 4.28 -32.20 -27.51
CA ASP A 14 4.42 -32.62 -26.12
C ASP A 14 3.19 -32.22 -25.31
N GLN A 15 2.31 -33.18 -25.03
CA GLN A 15 1.08 -32.97 -24.27
C GLN A 15 1.34 -32.61 -22.79
N ASP A 16 2.45 -33.13 -22.22
CA ASP A 16 2.81 -32.84 -20.82
C ASP A 16 3.32 -31.39 -20.66
N LEU A 17 4.11 -30.91 -21.62
CA LEU A 17 4.52 -29.52 -21.70
C LEU A 17 3.30 -28.59 -21.78
N ARG A 18 2.37 -28.88 -22.69
CA ARG A 18 1.15 -28.10 -22.86
C ARG A 18 0.31 -28.04 -21.58
N LYS A 19 0.17 -29.17 -20.91
CA LYS A 19 -0.57 -29.23 -19.64
C LYS A 19 0.06 -28.33 -18.57
N LYS A 20 1.39 -28.33 -18.45
CA LYS A 20 2.10 -27.45 -17.53
C LYS A 20 1.93 -25.97 -17.87
N GLN A 21 2.09 -25.61 -19.14
CA GLN A 21 1.92 -24.22 -19.59
C GLN A 21 0.51 -23.71 -19.33
N ASN A 22 -0.52 -24.50 -19.58
CA ASN A 22 -1.90 -24.14 -19.27
C ASN A 22 -2.12 -23.96 -17.76
N GLN A 23 -1.55 -24.80 -16.90
CA GLN A 23 -1.66 -24.64 -15.45
C GLN A 23 -1.08 -23.31 -14.96
N PHE A 24 0.06 -22.88 -15.52
CA PHE A 24 0.64 -21.58 -15.18
C PHE A 24 -0.19 -20.42 -15.72
N ALA A 25 -0.73 -20.53 -16.95
CA ALA A 25 -1.61 -19.53 -17.53
C ALA A 25 -2.91 -19.38 -16.74
N ASP A 26 -3.56 -20.49 -16.34
CA ASP A 26 -4.77 -20.50 -15.54
C ASP A 26 -4.52 -19.88 -14.16
N ALA A 27 -3.42 -20.21 -13.49
CA ALA A 27 -3.04 -19.65 -12.22
C ALA A 27 -2.77 -18.13 -12.32
N ALA A 28 -2.07 -17.70 -13.37
CA ALA A 28 -1.80 -16.29 -13.64
C ALA A 28 -3.08 -15.50 -13.94
N HIS A 29 -4.00 -16.09 -14.73
CA HIS A 29 -5.31 -15.49 -14.99
C HIS A 29 -6.11 -15.29 -13.68
N ALA A 30 -6.11 -16.29 -12.80
CA ALA A 30 -6.74 -16.17 -11.48
C ALA A 30 -6.09 -15.10 -10.57
N LEU A 31 -4.85 -14.69 -10.84
CA LEU A 31 -4.15 -13.57 -10.19
C LEU A 31 -4.40 -12.22 -10.87
N GLY A 32 -5.18 -12.19 -11.96
CA GLY A 32 -5.48 -10.98 -12.73
C GLY A 32 -4.38 -10.56 -13.71
N PHE A 33 -3.44 -11.46 -14.05
CA PHE A 33 -2.44 -11.20 -15.11
C PHE A 33 -3.12 -11.14 -16.47
N LYS A 34 -2.64 -10.27 -17.33
CA LYS A 34 -3.12 -10.16 -18.71
C LYS A 34 -2.51 -11.26 -19.57
N GLU A 35 -3.35 -11.94 -20.33
CA GLU A 35 -2.90 -12.99 -21.23
C GLU A 35 -2.43 -12.43 -22.58
N MET A 36 -1.29 -12.95 -23.07
CA MET A 36 -0.73 -12.68 -24.38
C MET A 36 -0.76 -13.98 -25.19
N GLY A 37 -1.67 -14.11 -26.12
CA GLY A 37 -1.84 -15.32 -26.94
C GLY A 37 -0.72 -15.49 -27.97
N ILE A 38 0.00 -16.60 -27.89
CA ILE A 38 1.00 -17.02 -28.89
C ILE A 38 0.42 -18.14 -29.75
N PHE A 39 0.41 -17.95 -31.05
CA PHE A 39 -0.10 -18.93 -32.01
C PHE A 39 1.07 -19.64 -32.70
N ASN A 40 0.88 -20.92 -33.06
CA ASN A 40 1.86 -21.66 -33.84
C ASN A 40 2.08 -21.04 -35.20
N PHE A 41 3.32 -20.99 -35.59
CA PHE A 41 3.76 -20.56 -36.94
C PHE A 41 4.27 -21.72 -37.75
N ASP A 42 4.04 -21.65 -39.03
CA ASP A 42 4.74 -22.52 -39.97
C ASP A 42 6.03 -21.84 -40.40
N VAL A 43 7.12 -22.17 -39.72
CA VAL A 43 8.47 -21.59 -39.98
C VAL A 43 8.94 -21.84 -41.42
N SER A 44 8.33 -22.79 -42.12
CA SER A 44 8.69 -23.14 -43.51
C SER A 44 8.07 -22.23 -44.55
N THR A 45 7.00 -21.48 -44.19
CA THR A 45 6.22 -20.65 -45.11
C THR A 45 6.19 -19.19 -44.80
N ASP A 46 6.41 -18.81 -43.52
CA ASP A 46 6.32 -17.41 -43.07
C ASP A 46 7.66 -16.68 -43.26
N THR A 47 7.59 -15.49 -43.86
CA THR A 47 8.77 -14.60 -43.98
C THR A 47 9.09 -13.96 -42.65
N GLU A 48 10.36 -13.60 -42.41
CA GLU A 48 10.81 -12.92 -41.20
C GLU A 48 10.00 -11.62 -40.92
N ASN A 49 9.56 -10.96 -41.96
CA ASN A 49 8.74 -9.73 -41.87
C ASN A 49 7.30 -10.03 -41.38
N GLU A 50 6.72 -11.16 -41.80
CA GLU A 50 5.39 -11.59 -41.32
C GLU A 50 5.45 -12.05 -39.87
N LEU A 51 6.48 -12.80 -39.51
CA LEU A 51 6.75 -13.21 -38.14
C LEU A 51 6.88 -11.98 -37.21
N SER A 52 7.70 -11.00 -37.62
CA SER A 52 7.88 -9.75 -36.90
C SER A 52 6.55 -9.00 -36.69
N LYS A 53 5.72 -8.85 -37.72
CA LYS A 53 4.41 -8.17 -37.61
C LYS A 53 3.43 -8.89 -36.69
N ARG A 54 3.44 -10.22 -36.68
CA ARG A 54 2.55 -11.00 -35.80
C ARG A 54 2.94 -10.84 -34.34
N ILE A 55 4.26 -10.87 -34.04
CA ILE A 55 4.75 -10.58 -32.69
C ILE A 55 4.39 -9.17 -32.28
N ASP A 56 4.52 -8.17 -33.15
CA ASP A 56 4.10 -6.79 -32.88
C ASP A 56 2.61 -6.69 -32.50
N GLY A 57 1.77 -7.49 -33.16
CA GLY A 57 0.35 -7.62 -32.80
C GLY A 57 0.14 -8.16 -31.38
N ILE A 58 0.90 -9.20 -30.99
CA ILE A 58 0.82 -9.82 -29.66
C ILE A 58 1.22 -8.84 -28.56
N ILE A 59 2.32 -8.12 -28.77
CA ILE A 59 2.89 -7.20 -27.77
C ILE A 59 2.31 -5.77 -27.82
N SER A 60 1.35 -5.50 -28.70
CA SER A 60 0.77 -4.16 -28.91
C SER A 60 0.11 -3.56 -27.66
N SER A 61 -0.25 -4.39 -26.67
CA SER A 61 -0.84 -3.97 -25.39
C SER A 61 0.18 -3.66 -24.30
N LEU A 62 1.48 -3.91 -24.54
CA LEU A 62 2.54 -3.66 -23.55
C LEU A 62 2.76 -2.16 -23.37
N GLN A 63 3.06 -1.80 -22.13
CA GLN A 63 3.43 -0.47 -21.70
C GLN A 63 4.84 -0.47 -21.11
N PHE A 64 5.42 0.70 -21.03
CA PHE A 64 6.70 0.91 -20.38
C PHE A 64 6.68 0.36 -18.93
N ASN A 65 7.72 -0.35 -18.54
CA ASN A 65 7.86 -1.03 -17.24
C ASN A 65 6.83 -2.14 -16.92
N ASP A 66 6.12 -2.67 -17.90
CA ASP A 66 5.31 -3.87 -17.67
C ASP A 66 6.22 -5.10 -17.37
N LEU A 67 5.69 -6.06 -16.63
CA LEU A 67 6.33 -7.36 -16.36
C LEU A 67 5.69 -8.42 -17.25
N VAL A 68 6.51 -9.19 -17.94
CA VAL A 68 6.04 -10.25 -18.83
C VAL A 68 6.63 -11.61 -18.43
N PHE A 69 5.77 -12.54 -18.06
CA PHE A 69 6.13 -13.95 -17.93
C PHE A 69 6.06 -14.62 -19.30
N VAL A 70 7.20 -15.02 -19.80
CA VAL A 70 7.31 -15.71 -21.09
C VAL A 70 7.49 -17.21 -20.82
N GLN A 71 6.53 -18.02 -21.24
CA GLN A 71 6.59 -19.47 -21.11
C GLN A 71 7.44 -20.08 -22.25
N LEU A 72 8.52 -20.77 -21.93
CA LEU A 72 9.43 -21.39 -22.88
C LEU A 72 9.58 -22.89 -22.68
N PRO A 73 9.85 -23.64 -23.76
CA PRO A 73 9.84 -23.20 -25.15
C PRO A 73 8.42 -22.87 -25.66
N THR A 74 8.30 -21.96 -26.62
CA THR A 74 6.99 -21.68 -27.25
C THR A 74 6.52 -22.75 -28.22
N GLY A 75 7.43 -23.65 -28.61
CA GLY A 75 7.19 -24.65 -29.66
C GLY A 75 7.41 -24.14 -31.09
N ASN A 76 7.74 -22.85 -31.25
CA ASN A 76 7.99 -22.21 -32.55
C ASN A 76 9.50 -22.16 -32.92
N GLY A 77 10.37 -22.64 -32.01
CA GLY A 77 11.82 -22.76 -32.22
C GLY A 77 12.60 -21.53 -31.73
N GLU A 78 13.94 -21.71 -31.70
CA GLU A 78 14.88 -20.72 -31.13
C GLU A 78 14.75 -19.33 -31.74
N HIS A 79 14.68 -19.24 -33.06
CA HIS A 79 14.60 -17.93 -33.75
C HIS A 79 13.37 -17.14 -33.33
N TYR A 80 12.22 -17.80 -33.18
CA TYR A 80 10.98 -17.19 -32.71
C TYR A 80 11.09 -16.72 -31.26
N ASP A 81 11.57 -17.58 -30.38
CA ASP A 81 11.69 -17.30 -28.96
C ASP A 81 12.64 -16.11 -28.71
N ASN A 82 13.77 -16.08 -29.43
CA ASN A 82 14.71 -14.96 -29.40
C ASN A 82 14.09 -13.65 -29.90
N LEU A 83 13.36 -13.67 -31.01
CA LEU A 83 12.72 -12.49 -31.58
C LEU A 83 11.61 -11.97 -30.67
N LEU A 84 10.79 -12.84 -30.09
CA LEU A 84 9.72 -12.50 -29.15
C LEU A 84 10.29 -11.75 -27.92
N ILE A 85 11.30 -12.33 -27.28
CA ILE A 85 11.92 -11.72 -26.10
C ILE A 85 12.57 -10.38 -26.42
N ASN A 86 13.29 -10.28 -27.53
CA ASN A 86 13.90 -9.02 -27.95
C ASN A 86 12.86 -7.92 -28.17
N LYS A 87 11.76 -8.22 -28.81
CA LYS A 87 10.68 -7.26 -29.03
C LYS A 87 9.99 -6.85 -27.73
N ILE A 88 9.76 -7.79 -26.81
CA ILE A 88 9.22 -7.48 -25.48
C ILE A 88 10.18 -6.55 -24.73
N LYS A 89 11.47 -6.85 -24.71
CA LYS A 89 12.50 -6.01 -24.05
C LYS A 89 12.62 -4.62 -24.66
N ALA A 90 12.31 -4.44 -25.98
CA ALA A 90 12.31 -3.13 -26.62
C ALA A 90 11.28 -2.14 -26.05
N TYR A 91 10.26 -2.64 -25.33
CA TYR A 91 9.32 -1.80 -24.57
C TYR A 91 9.84 -1.42 -23.17
N ASN A 92 11.10 -1.68 -22.88
CA ASN A 92 11.69 -1.51 -21.56
C ASN A 92 10.94 -2.25 -20.45
N THR A 93 10.44 -3.44 -20.78
CA THR A 93 9.72 -4.31 -19.86
C THR A 93 10.67 -5.20 -19.09
N LYS A 94 10.24 -5.69 -17.92
CA LYS A 94 10.93 -6.77 -17.21
C LYS A 94 10.42 -8.11 -17.75
N VAL A 95 11.34 -9.03 -18.04
CA VAL A 95 11.03 -10.36 -18.61
C VAL A 95 11.40 -11.44 -17.63
N CYS A 96 10.40 -12.20 -17.20
CA CYS A 96 10.58 -13.43 -16.45
C CYS A 96 10.32 -14.63 -17.35
N VAL A 97 11.32 -15.49 -17.52
CA VAL A 97 11.18 -16.71 -18.32
C VAL A 97 10.71 -17.86 -17.42
N LEU A 98 9.51 -18.38 -17.68
CA LEU A 98 9.04 -19.64 -17.13
C LEU A 98 9.58 -20.80 -17.99
N LEU A 99 10.62 -21.45 -17.52
CA LEU A 99 11.30 -22.51 -18.28
C LEU A 99 10.75 -23.88 -17.88
N HIS A 100 9.99 -24.50 -18.79
CA HIS A 100 9.34 -25.80 -18.57
C HIS A 100 10.17 -27.00 -18.95
N GLN A 101 11.10 -26.81 -19.90
CA GLN A 101 12.06 -27.84 -20.38
C GLN A 101 13.42 -27.17 -20.58
N THR A 102 14.48 -27.96 -20.58
CA THR A 102 15.80 -27.51 -20.99
C THR A 102 15.79 -27.07 -22.45
N ILE A 103 16.49 -25.97 -22.75
CA ILE A 103 16.64 -25.45 -24.12
C ILE A 103 18.14 -25.31 -24.43
N GLU A 104 18.53 -25.60 -25.67
CA GLU A 104 19.95 -25.56 -26.10
C GLU A 104 20.40 -24.12 -26.47
N TYR A 105 19.45 -23.20 -26.64
CA TYR A 105 19.75 -21.81 -27.00
C TYR A 105 19.78 -20.89 -25.75
N GLU A 106 20.95 -20.32 -25.50
CA GLU A 106 21.24 -19.60 -24.27
C GLU A 106 20.83 -18.12 -24.31
N TYR A 107 20.59 -17.57 -25.51
CA TYR A 107 20.37 -16.13 -25.68
C TYR A 107 19.21 -15.60 -24.82
N VAL A 108 18.05 -16.24 -24.90
CA VAL A 108 16.86 -15.83 -24.14
C VAL A 108 17.07 -15.90 -22.62
N LEU A 109 17.87 -16.84 -22.15
CA LEU A 109 18.18 -17.01 -20.72
C LEU A 109 19.12 -15.92 -20.24
N ASN A 110 20.05 -15.45 -21.07
CA ASN A 110 20.99 -14.40 -20.73
C ASN A 110 20.35 -13.00 -20.72
N VAL A 111 19.32 -12.75 -21.54
CA VAL A 111 18.64 -11.46 -21.60
C VAL A 111 17.43 -11.34 -20.68
N ALA A 112 16.95 -12.44 -20.11
CA ALA A 112 15.87 -12.44 -19.12
C ALA A 112 16.30 -11.74 -17.82
N ASP A 113 15.39 -10.98 -17.22
CA ASP A 113 15.63 -10.39 -15.89
C ASP A 113 15.55 -11.47 -14.79
N LEU A 114 14.74 -12.50 -15.01
CA LEU A 114 14.60 -13.63 -14.10
C LEU A 114 14.27 -14.91 -14.87
N ILE A 115 14.85 -16.04 -14.44
CA ILE A 115 14.53 -17.37 -14.96
C ILE A 115 13.88 -18.20 -13.87
N MET A 116 12.68 -18.69 -14.13
CA MET A 116 11.92 -19.52 -13.20
C MET A 116 11.87 -20.97 -13.71
N PRO A 117 12.67 -21.88 -13.17
CA PRO A 117 12.55 -23.29 -13.48
C PRO A 117 11.24 -23.85 -12.94
N THR A 118 10.50 -24.60 -13.75
CA THR A 118 9.22 -25.20 -13.34
C THR A 118 9.32 -26.66 -12.91
N ASN A 119 10.54 -27.23 -12.90
CA ASN A 119 10.84 -28.58 -12.40
C ASN A 119 12.31 -28.71 -12.02
N ASN A 120 12.64 -29.81 -11.34
CA ASN A 120 13.98 -30.07 -10.82
C ASN A 120 15.04 -30.34 -11.93
N GLU A 121 14.67 -30.88 -13.06
CA GLU A 121 15.56 -31.11 -14.17
C GLU A 121 16.06 -29.81 -14.77
N VAL A 122 15.14 -28.90 -15.06
CA VAL A 122 15.44 -27.53 -15.52
C VAL A 122 16.29 -26.80 -14.52
N TYR A 123 15.96 -26.91 -13.22
CA TYR A 123 16.76 -26.27 -12.18
C TYR A 123 18.19 -26.76 -12.11
N ALA A 124 18.39 -28.09 -12.20
CA ALA A 124 19.72 -28.70 -12.23
C ALA A 124 20.53 -28.22 -13.44
N TYR A 125 19.90 -28.19 -14.61
CA TYR A 125 20.50 -27.67 -15.85
C TYR A 125 20.97 -26.20 -15.67
N LEU A 126 20.10 -25.30 -15.18
CA LEU A 126 20.43 -23.89 -14.99
C LEU A 126 21.57 -23.70 -13.99
N LYS A 127 21.61 -24.50 -12.94
CA LYS A 127 22.67 -24.48 -11.93
C LYS A 127 24.01 -24.97 -12.51
N GLU A 128 24.01 -26.01 -13.30
CA GLU A 128 25.22 -26.58 -13.97
C GLU A 128 25.83 -25.54 -14.93
N HIS A 129 24.98 -24.72 -15.59
CA HIS A 129 25.40 -23.69 -16.53
C HIS A 129 25.66 -22.34 -15.88
N ASN A 130 25.56 -22.22 -14.54
CA ASN A 130 25.90 -21.03 -13.75
C ASN A 130 25.12 -19.76 -14.12
N TYR A 131 23.82 -19.84 -14.48
CA TYR A 131 23.00 -18.66 -14.68
C TYR A 131 22.78 -17.91 -13.36
N SER A 132 23.08 -16.60 -13.33
CA SER A 132 22.99 -15.76 -12.13
C SER A 132 21.60 -15.23 -11.83
N ASN A 133 20.74 -15.16 -12.84
CA ASN A 133 19.38 -14.63 -12.78
C ASN A 133 18.30 -15.69 -12.53
N VAL A 134 18.69 -16.83 -11.95
CA VAL A 134 17.74 -17.92 -11.63
C VAL A 134 17.00 -17.61 -10.33
N PHE A 135 15.67 -17.65 -10.41
CA PHE A 135 14.83 -17.56 -9.22
C PHE A 135 14.95 -18.82 -8.37
N TYR A 136 15.40 -18.63 -7.14
CA TYR A 136 15.60 -19.74 -6.21
C TYR A 136 15.00 -19.44 -4.86
N LYS A 137 14.00 -20.23 -4.44
CA LYS A 137 13.58 -20.31 -3.03
C LYS A 137 13.93 -21.70 -2.49
N LYS A 138 14.71 -21.73 -1.42
CA LYS A 138 15.25 -22.96 -0.79
C LYS A 138 14.21 -24.02 -0.45
N ASN A 139 12.93 -23.64 -0.32
CA ASN A 139 11.81 -24.53 0.04
C ASN A 139 10.98 -25.02 -1.17
N ILE A 140 11.14 -24.44 -2.36
CA ILE A 140 10.33 -24.79 -3.53
C ILE A 140 10.73 -26.16 -4.10
N ASN A 141 12.00 -26.56 -4.01
CA ASN A 141 12.45 -27.86 -4.46
C ASN A 141 11.75 -29.04 -3.77
N TYR A 142 11.42 -28.90 -2.49
CA TYR A 142 10.67 -29.92 -1.76
C TYR A 142 9.20 -29.96 -2.21
N GLU A 143 8.65 -28.81 -2.53
CA GLU A 143 7.26 -28.64 -2.95
C GLU A 143 7.04 -29.09 -4.41
N PHE A 144 7.96 -28.82 -5.33
CA PHE A 144 7.87 -29.31 -6.73
C PHE A 144 7.96 -30.83 -6.85
N SER A 145 8.77 -31.49 -6.02
CA SER A 145 8.80 -32.97 -5.97
C SER A 145 7.51 -33.55 -5.43
N MET A 146 6.82 -32.85 -4.55
CA MET A 146 5.51 -33.23 -4.01
C MET A 146 4.38 -32.99 -5.02
N ILE A 147 4.45 -31.91 -5.81
CA ILE A 147 3.46 -31.57 -6.86
C ILE A 147 3.49 -32.61 -7.99
N SER A 148 4.66 -33.08 -8.37
CA SER A 148 4.80 -34.11 -9.42
C SER A 148 4.27 -35.50 -9.01
N ASN A 149 4.13 -35.73 -7.68
CA ASN A 149 3.72 -37.04 -7.13
C ASN A 149 2.33 -37.02 -6.48
N SER A 150 1.66 -35.88 -6.36
CA SER A 150 0.34 -35.79 -5.72
C SER A 150 -0.78 -35.60 -6.74
N SER A 151 -1.82 -36.43 -6.62
CA SER A 151 -3.08 -36.34 -7.37
C SER A 151 -3.98 -35.16 -6.89
N ASN A 152 -3.47 -34.22 -6.09
CA ASN A 152 -4.25 -33.17 -5.43
C ASN A 152 -4.12 -31.85 -6.20
N ILE A 153 -5.04 -31.59 -7.11
CA ILE A 153 -5.09 -30.43 -8.01
C ILE A 153 -5.13 -29.08 -7.26
N LEU A 154 -5.77 -29.03 -6.10
CA LEU A 154 -5.89 -27.80 -5.29
C LEU A 154 -4.55 -27.35 -4.70
N SER A 155 -3.66 -28.28 -4.35
CA SER A 155 -2.33 -27.95 -3.82
C SER A 155 -1.39 -27.39 -4.89
N SER A 156 -1.47 -27.89 -6.14
CA SER A 156 -0.61 -27.42 -7.24
C SER A 156 -0.93 -25.98 -7.66
N ASP A 157 -2.21 -25.63 -7.78
CA ASP A 157 -2.65 -24.26 -8.14
C ASP A 157 -2.22 -23.21 -7.10
N PHE A 158 -2.34 -23.53 -5.81
CA PHE A 158 -1.86 -22.68 -4.73
C PHE A 158 -0.36 -22.39 -4.83
N TYR A 159 0.45 -23.42 -5.05
CA TYR A 159 1.91 -23.26 -5.13
C TYR A 159 2.34 -22.51 -6.40
N ILE A 160 1.68 -22.74 -7.52
CA ILE A 160 1.95 -22.01 -8.76
C ILE A 160 1.64 -20.51 -8.57
N LYS A 161 0.49 -20.18 -8.00
CA LYS A 161 0.12 -18.77 -7.69
C LYS A 161 1.14 -18.11 -6.78
N LYS A 162 1.54 -18.79 -5.70
CA LYS A 162 2.55 -18.28 -4.78
C LYS A 162 3.88 -18.05 -5.48
N TYR A 163 4.31 -18.98 -6.34
CA TYR A 163 5.55 -18.90 -7.10
C TYR A 163 5.58 -17.70 -8.05
N LEU A 164 4.46 -17.46 -8.75
CA LEU A 164 4.31 -16.28 -9.61
C LEU A 164 4.32 -14.97 -8.82
N ILE A 165 3.65 -14.93 -7.66
CA ILE A 165 3.64 -13.75 -6.77
C ILE A 165 5.06 -13.45 -6.27
N ASP A 166 5.76 -14.45 -5.76
CA ASP A 166 7.12 -14.29 -5.22
C ASP A 166 8.09 -13.76 -6.29
N ALA A 167 7.95 -14.19 -7.56
CA ALA A 167 8.76 -13.67 -8.65
C ALA A 167 8.44 -12.22 -9.02
N VAL A 168 7.16 -11.85 -8.98
CA VAL A 168 6.75 -10.44 -9.16
C VAL A 168 7.39 -9.58 -8.08
N GLU A 169 7.33 -10.01 -6.82
CA GLU A 169 7.93 -9.29 -5.68
C GLU A 169 9.44 -9.12 -5.85
N GLN A 170 10.17 -10.17 -6.23
CA GLN A 170 11.62 -10.09 -6.45
C GLN A 170 11.98 -9.13 -7.59
N LEU A 171 11.21 -9.11 -8.68
CA LEU A 171 11.45 -8.21 -9.80
C LEU A 171 11.07 -6.76 -9.47
N GLU A 172 10.00 -6.55 -8.71
CA GLU A 172 9.64 -5.24 -8.18
C GLU A 172 10.75 -4.68 -7.28
N GLU A 173 11.33 -5.49 -6.39
CA GLU A 173 12.48 -5.11 -5.57
C GLU A 173 13.72 -4.77 -6.41
N SER A 174 13.96 -5.48 -7.53
CA SER A 174 15.09 -5.22 -8.41
C SER A 174 14.96 -3.90 -9.18
N VAL A 175 13.73 -3.53 -9.57
CA VAL A 175 13.45 -2.23 -10.23
C VAL A 175 13.73 -1.06 -9.29
N LEU A 176 13.52 -1.26 -8.00
CA LEU A 176 13.69 -0.21 -6.98
C LEU A 176 15.15 -0.01 -6.56
N ASN A 177 16.03 -1.00 -6.79
CA ASN A 177 17.46 -0.88 -6.54
C ASN A 177 18.23 -0.13 -7.66
N GLU A 178 17.62 0.11 -8.81
CA GLU A 178 18.12 1.08 -9.78
C GLU A 178 17.83 2.47 -9.20
N GLN A 179 18.88 3.24 -8.88
CA GLN A 179 18.84 4.61 -8.37
C GLN A 179 18.12 5.53 -9.38
N ASP A 180 16.81 5.46 -9.39
CA ASP A 180 15.96 6.34 -10.18
C ASP A 180 15.64 7.53 -9.26
N GLU A 181 16.37 8.65 -9.42
CA GLU A 181 16.18 9.89 -8.65
C GLU A 181 14.77 10.47 -8.78
N ASP A 182 13.98 9.97 -9.72
CA ASP A 182 12.63 10.45 -10.04
C ASP A 182 11.50 9.72 -9.27
N ILE A 183 11.80 8.72 -8.44
CA ILE A 183 10.79 7.99 -7.66
C ILE A 183 10.52 8.69 -6.33
N ILE A 184 9.25 8.97 -6.04
CA ILE A 184 8.81 9.47 -4.74
C ILE A 184 8.56 8.29 -3.79
N HIS A 185 9.26 8.25 -2.68
CA HIS A 185 9.11 7.22 -1.66
C HIS A 185 8.16 7.68 -0.56
N ILE A 186 7.13 6.86 -0.25
CA ILE A 186 6.12 7.18 0.76
C ILE A 186 5.97 6.00 1.72
N GLY A 187 6.12 6.25 3.02
CA GLY A 187 6.05 5.26 4.09
C GLY A 187 4.77 5.35 4.91
N PHE A 188 4.24 4.19 5.32
CA PHE A 188 3.11 4.03 6.23
C PHE A 188 3.44 3.04 7.33
N GLY A 189 3.01 3.32 8.56
CA GLY A 189 2.99 2.34 9.65
C GLY A 189 1.62 1.67 9.74
N LEU A 190 1.58 0.34 9.72
CA LEU A 190 0.34 -0.43 9.65
C LEU A 190 0.28 -1.54 10.69
N HIS A 191 -0.54 -1.33 11.73
CA HIS A 191 -0.98 -2.33 12.70
C HIS A 191 -2.49 -2.48 12.57
N ASP A 192 -2.98 -3.64 12.13
CA ASP A 192 -4.33 -3.78 11.55
C ASP A 192 -5.10 -5.00 12.08
N LYS A 193 -5.37 -5.01 13.39
CA LYS A 193 -6.11 -6.11 14.04
C LYS A 193 -7.52 -6.32 13.47
N ASP A 194 -8.18 -5.24 13.10
CA ASP A 194 -9.59 -5.24 12.73
C ASP A 194 -9.83 -5.03 11.22
N GLY A 195 -8.77 -4.95 10.42
CA GLY A 195 -8.83 -4.73 8.97
C GLY A 195 -9.13 -3.28 8.54
N HIS A 196 -9.33 -2.35 9.47
CA HIS A 196 -9.69 -0.96 9.16
C HIS A 196 -8.53 -0.11 8.70
N TYR A 197 -7.34 -0.29 9.29
CA TYR A 197 -6.18 0.51 8.95
C TYR A 197 -5.70 0.26 7.53
N SER A 198 -5.81 -0.98 7.03
CA SER A 198 -5.53 -1.30 5.63
C SER A 198 -6.47 -0.56 4.67
N VAL A 199 -7.76 -0.41 5.03
CA VAL A 199 -8.72 0.39 4.25
C VAL A 199 -8.26 1.85 4.18
N TRP A 200 -7.86 2.41 5.30
CA TRP A 200 -7.42 3.81 5.36
C TRP A 200 -6.14 4.02 4.57
N VAL A 201 -5.10 3.21 4.79
CA VAL A 201 -3.86 3.28 4.01
C VAL A 201 -4.14 3.13 2.51
N GLY A 202 -4.98 2.15 2.11
CA GLY A 202 -5.38 1.98 0.71
C GLY A 202 -6.10 3.20 0.13
N THR A 203 -6.88 3.91 0.95
CA THR A 203 -7.56 5.15 0.54
C THR A 203 -6.59 6.32 0.40
N VAL A 204 -5.61 6.45 1.32
CA VAL A 204 -4.53 7.45 1.19
C VAL A 204 -3.75 7.18 -0.10
N MET A 205 -3.32 5.94 -0.34
CA MET A 205 -2.61 5.56 -1.57
C MET A 205 -3.43 5.92 -2.81
N GLN A 206 -4.73 5.57 -2.84
CA GLN A 206 -5.62 5.91 -3.94
C GLN A 206 -5.70 7.43 -4.17
N SER A 207 -5.82 8.22 -3.09
CA SER A 207 -5.88 9.68 -3.19
C SER A 207 -4.58 10.28 -3.73
N ILE A 208 -3.42 9.71 -3.38
CA ILE A 208 -2.12 10.11 -3.93
C ILE A 208 -2.09 9.84 -5.43
N LEU A 209 -2.43 8.62 -5.85
CA LEU A 209 -2.42 8.22 -7.25
C LEU A 209 -3.37 9.05 -8.13
N GLU A 210 -4.46 9.56 -7.57
CA GLU A 210 -5.41 10.42 -8.29
C GLU A 210 -4.89 11.84 -8.53
N HIS A 211 -3.93 12.32 -7.72
CA HIS A 211 -3.46 13.69 -7.75
C HIS A 211 -1.99 13.84 -8.15
N THR A 212 -1.27 12.75 -8.41
CA THR A 212 0.17 12.74 -8.70
C THR A 212 0.46 11.94 -9.95
N ASP A 213 1.21 12.53 -10.87
CA ASP A 213 1.66 11.84 -12.11
C ASP A 213 3.07 11.25 -11.96
N SER A 214 3.81 11.62 -10.92
CA SER A 214 5.14 11.06 -10.62
C SER A 214 5.05 9.60 -10.22
N ARG A 215 6.13 8.85 -10.46
CA ARG A 215 6.27 7.45 -10.02
C ARG A 215 6.38 7.39 -8.50
N ILE A 216 5.65 6.46 -7.89
CA ILE A 216 5.60 6.27 -6.44
C ILE A 216 6.11 4.89 -6.06
N CYS A 217 6.90 4.84 -4.98
CA CYS A 217 7.18 3.60 -4.25
C CYS A 217 6.58 3.70 -2.85
N PHE A 218 5.58 2.87 -2.56
CA PHE A 218 4.97 2.79 -1.24
C PHE A 218 5.75 1.80 -0.36
N HIS A 219 6.06 2.20 0.87
CA HIS A 219 6.70 1.36 1.89
C HIS A 219 5.72 1.13 3.04
N ILE A 220 5.27 -0.10 3.21
CA ILE A 220 4.34 -0.49 4.28
C ILE A 220 5.13 -1.19 5.38
N LEU A 221 5.30 -0.50 6.51
CA LEU A 221 5.90 -1.06 7.71
C LEU A 221 4.77 -1.73 8.50
N HIS A 222 4.83 -3.04 8.67
CA HIS A 222 3.72 -3.80 9.22
C HIS A 222 4.18 -4.91 10.17
N ASP A 223 3.28 -5.37 11.01
CA ASP A 223 3.45 -6.55 11.86
C ASP A 223 2.57 -7.73 11.40
N GLU A 224 2.46 -8.75 12.24
CA GLU A 224 1.68 -9.96 11.99
C GLU A 224 0.16 -9.73 11.87
N THR A 225 -0.34 -8.56 12.28
CA THR A 225 -1.79 -8.27 12.25
C THR A 225 -2.33 -8.00 10.85
N VAL A 226 -1.45 -7.68 9.90
CA VAL A 226 -1.85 -7.38 8.52
C VAL A 226 -2.04 -8.67 7.73
N SER A 227 -3.28 -8.93 7.31
CA SER A 227 -3.62 -10.13 6.55
C SER A 227 -3.03 -10.13 5.14
N GLU A 228 -2.74 -11.32 4.59
CA GLU A 228 -2.28 -11.47 3.20
C GLU A 228 -3.32 -10.96 2.19
N GLU A 229 -4.61 -11.03 2.53
CA GLU A 229 -5.66 -10.44 1.72
C GLU A 229 -5.53 -8.92 1.62
N ASN A 230 -5.31 -8.25 2.76
CA ASN A 230 -5.12 -6.80 2.78
C ASN A 230 -3.82 -6.38 2.08
N LYS A 231 -2.73 -7.13 2.24
CA LYS A 231 -1.50 -6.90 1.45
C LYS A 231 -1.75 -6.99 -0.06
N ARG A 232 -2.52 -8.01 -0.50
CA ARG A 232 -2.91 -8.16 -1.91
C ARG A 232 -3.74 -6.98 -2.41
N LYS A 233 -4.71 -6.49 -1.61
CA LYS A 233 -5.52 -5.32 -1.95
C LYS A 233 -4.68 -4.05 -2.04
N LEU A 234 -3.72 -3.82 -1.13
CA LEU A 234 -2.77 -2.71 -1.19
C LEU A 234 -1.90 -2.77 -2.46
N LYS A 235 -1.39 -3.96 -2.82
CA LYS A 235 -0.69 -4.17 -4.09
C LYS A 235 -1.58 -3.83 -5.30
N GLN A 236 -2.86 -4.19 -5.26
CA GLN A 236 -3.81 -3.86 -6.33
C GLN A 236 -3.99 -2.34 -6.49
N VAL A 237 -4.03 -1.58 -5.39
CA VAL A 237 -4.10 -0.11 -5.46
C VAL A 237 -2.83 0.46 -6.11
N ALA A 238 -1.64 0.09 -5.64
CA ALA A 238 -0.37 0.58 -6.19
C ALA A 238 -0.26 0.31 -7.70
N ARG A 239 -0.66 -0.86 -8.16
CA ARG A 239 -0.56 -1.29 -9.56
C ARG A 239 -1.50 -0.55 -10.52
N GLN A 240 -2.49 0.19 -10.06
CA GLN A 240 -3.41 0.93 -10.96
C GLN A 240 -2.68 1.90 -11.89
N LYS A 241 -1.59 2.52 -11.44
CA LYS A 241 -0.74 3.40 -12.24
C LYS A 241 0.64 2.81 -12.57
N GLY A 242 0.88 1.54 -12.26
CA GLY A 242 2.18 0.91 -12.45
C GLY A 242 3.21 1.30 -11.39
N ASP A 243 2.76 1.81 -10.25
CA ASP A 243 3.60 2.15 -9.11
C ASP A 243 3.97 0.90 -8.29
N SER A 244 4.97 1.03 -7.43
CA SER A 244 5.51 -0.08 -6.67
C SER A 244 5.14 -0.01 -5.20
N ILE A 245 5.18 -1.15 -4.51
CA ILE A 245 4.90 -1.28 -3.09
C ILE A 245 5.81 -2.33 -2.46
N GLN A 246 6.41 -1.98 -1.34
CA GLN A 246 7.25 -2.86 -0.53
C GLN A 246 6.65 -3.06 0.85
N PHE A 247 6.72 -4.29 1.37
CA PHE A 247 6.25 -4.63 2.70
C PHE A 247 7.45 -4.95 3.60
N HIS A 248 7.54 -4.24 4.74
CA HIS A 248 8.62 -4.37 5.70
C HIS A 248 8.05 -4.87 7.02
N PHE A 249 8.37 -6.12 7.37
CA PHE A 249 7.92 -6.71 8.63
C PHE A 249 8.66 -6.08 9.82
N ILE A 250 7.90 -5.71 10.84
CA ILE A 250 8.40 -5.15 12.09
C ILE A 250 8.09 -6.13 13.23
N ASP A 251 9.11 -6.59 13.91
CA ASP A 251 8.95 -7.30 15.17
C ASP A 251 8.56 -6.30 16.26
N THR A 252 7.33 -6.37 16.75
CA THR A 252 6.80 -5.43 17.74
C THR A 252 7.43 -5.58 19.12
N SER A 253 8.17 -6.66 19.39
CA SER A 253 8.87 -6.89 20.67
C SER A 253 9.91 -5.79 20.98
N ILE A 254 10.44 -5.11 19.94
CA ILE A 254 11.35 -3.97 20.11
C ILE A 254 10.71 -2.78 20.85
N PHE A 255 9.39 -2.73 20.95
CA PHE A 255 8.62 -1.68 21.63
C PHE A 255 8.03 -2.12 22.97
N ASP A 256 8.38 -3.30 23.49
CA ASP A 256 7.79 -3.88 24.71
C ASP A 256 7.85 -2.94 25.92
N ASP A 257 8.93 -2.19 26.09
CA ASP A 257 9.11 -1.25 27.20
C ASP A 257 8.16 -0.05 27.17
N VAL A 258 7.55 0.25 26.01
CA VAL A 258 6.70 1.44 25.83
C VAL A 258 5.29 1.11 25.34
N LYS A 259 5.06 -0.04 24.72
CA LYS A 259 3.79 -0.38 24.05
C LYS A 259 2.58 -0.45 24.99
N GLU A 260 2.76 -0.87 26.24
CA GLU A 260 1.66 -0.95 27.23
C GLU A 260 1.06 0.43 27.58
N ARG A 261 1.82 1.50 27.34
CA ARG A 261 1.39 2.89 27.59
C ARG A 261 0.63 3.51 26.43
N LEU A 262 0.62 2.87 25.25
CA LEU A 262 0.05 3.46 24.03
C LEU A 262 -1.47 3.67 24.09
N HIS A 263 -2.19 3.03 25.00
CA HIS A 263 -3.64 3.14 25.30
C HIS A 263 -4.55 3.37 24.09
N THR A 264 -4.60 4.62 23.58
CA THR A 264 -5.44 5.03 22.44
C THR A 264 -4.73 4.96 21.09
N PHE A 265 -3.41 4.79 21.09
CA PHE A 265 -2.60 4.64 19.87
C PHE A 265 -2.30 3.17 19.62
N THR A 266 -2.07 2.80 18.37
CA THR A 266 -1.56 1.46 18.04
C THR A 266 -0.03 1.47 18.00
N VAL A 267 0.59 0.31 18.15
CA VAL A 267 2.05 0.18 18.00
C VAL A 267 2.52 0.61 16.60
N GLY A 268 1.64 0.59 15.62
CA GLY A 268 1.91 1.07 14.25
C GLY A 268 2.42 2.51 14.18
N THR A 269 2.05 3.37 15.16
CA THR A 269 2.59 4.73 15.22
C THR A 269 4.10 4.77 15.45
N MET A 270 4.66 3.74 16.11
CA MET A 270 6.11 3.64 16.39
C MET A 270 6.92 3.15 15.19
N PHE A 271 6.28 2.54 14.18
CA PHE A 271 6.99 1.91 13.07
C PHE A 271 7.80 2.92 12.23
N ARG A 272 7.36 4.19 12.15
CA ARG A 272 8.13 5.25 11.47
C ARG A 272 9.55 5.43 12.00
N LEU A 273 9.78 5.07 13.27
CA LEU A 273 11.09 5.16 13.90
C LEU A 273 12.10 4.16 13.35
N MET A 274 11.60 3.12 12.66
CA MET A 274 12.43 2.08 12.04
C MET A 274 12.90 2.42 10.63
N LEU A 275 12.33 3.44 9.99
CA LEU A 275 12.59 3.77 8.57
C LEU A 275 14.09 3.92 8.24
N PRO A 276 14.92 4.59 9.05
CA PRO A 276 16.34 4.75 8.72
C PRO A 276 17.12 3.44 8.71
N GLU A 277 16.73 2.45 9.52
CA GLU A 277 17.36 1.12 9.59
C GLU A 277 16.85 0.19 8.48
N ILE A 278 15.55 0.21 8.21
CA ILE A 278 14.90 -0.67 7.23
C ILE A 278 15.24 -0.28 5.80
N LEU A 279 15.45 1.01 5.55
CA LEU A 279 15.74 1.57 4.23
C LEU A 279 17.16 2.16 4.19
N PRO A 280 18.22 1.34 4.37
CA PRO A 280 19.59 1.83 4.51
C PRO A 280 20.13 2.55 3.27
N ASN A 281 19.62 2.21 2.09
CA ASN A 281 20.05 2.76 0.81
C ASN A 281 19.21 3.96 0.34
N LEU A 282 18.10 4.26 1.02
CA LEU A 282 17.22 5.36 0.66
C LEU A 282 17.67 6.65 1.34
N ASN A 283 17.70 7.76 0.58
CA ASN A 283 18.15 9.04 1.10
C ASN A 283 17.03 9.86 1.75
N LYS A 284 15.81 9.75 1.25
CA LYS A 284 14.67 10.58 1.65
C LYS A 284 13.36 9.79 1.54
N ILE A 285 12.41 10.04 2.44
CA ILE A 285 11.07 9.47 2.39
C ILE A 285 10.04 10.47 2.95
N ILE A 286 8.84 10.49 2.37
CA ILE A 286 7.67 11.08 3.00
C ILE A 286 7.02 10.01 3.87
N TYR A 287 6.76 10.30 5.14
CA TYR A 287 5.93 9.47 6.00
C TYR A 287 4.54 10.09 6.14
N LEU A 288 3.50 9.28 6.01
CA LEU A 288 2.11 9.67 6.19
C LEU A 288 1.40 8.74 7.17
N ASP A 289 0.55 9.32 8.03
CA ASP A 289 -0.39 8.56 8.83
C ASP A 289 -1.52 7.96 7.97
N ALA A 290 -2.17 6.91 8.46
CA ALA A 290 -3.22 6.20 7.74
C ALA A 290 -4.51 7.02 7.56
N ASP A 291 -4.70 8.06 8.36
CA ASP A 291 -5.88 8.94 8.35
C ASP A 291 -5.66 10.27 7.62
N ILE A 292 -4.86 10.22 6.55
CA ILE A 292 -4.60 11.33 5.63
C ILE A 292 -5.52 11.23 4.39
N PHE A 293 -5.82 12.37 3.78
CA PHE A 293 -6.40 12.45 2.44
C PHE A 293 -5.62 13.47 1.61
N VAL A 294 -5.10 13.04 0.47
CA VAL A 294 -4.26 13.86 -0.41
C VAL A 294 -5.11 14.48 -1.51
N ASN A 295 -5.14 15.81 -1.59
CA ASN A 295 -5.87 16.59 -2.61
C ASN A 295 -4.94 17.60 -3.34
N ILE A 296 -3.68 17.22 -3.48
CA ILE A 296 -2.61 18.00 -4.11
C ILE A 296 -1.56 17.05 -4.67
N ASP A 297 -0.79 17.47 -5.65
CA ASP A 297 0.35 16.69 -6.12
C ASP A 297 1.41 16.54 -5.01
N ILE A 298 1.66 15.29 -4.61
CA ILE A 298 2.62 14.96 -3.54
C ILE A 298 4.07 15.31 -3.94
N LYS A 299 4.32 15.49 -5.24
CA LYS A 299 5.63 15.93 -5.73
C LYS A 299 6.01 17.30 -5.16
N GLU A 300 5.06 18.21 -4.99
CA GLU A 300 5.33 19.50 -4.36
C GLU A 300 5.87 19.37 -2.92
N LEU A 301 5.42 18.35 -2.17
CA LEU A 301 5.95 18.03 -0.84
C LEU A 301 7.33 17.36 -0.94
N TRP A 302 7.48 16.43 -1.90
CA TRP A 302 8.76 15.75 -2.15
C TRP A 302 9.87 16.73 -2.51
N ASP A 303 9.58 17.75 -3.30
CA ASP A 303 10.57 18.73 -3.79
C ASP A 303 11.04 19.73 -2.70
N ILE A 304 10.40 19.72 -1.51
CA ILE A 304 10.88 20.54 -0.39
C ILE A 304 12.30 20.12 -0.02
N ASP A 305 13.23 21.10 -0.05
CA ASP A 305 14.62 20.88 0.34
C ASP A 305 14.73 20.61 1.86
N THR A 306 15.34 19.48 2.19
CA THR A 306 15.65 19.03 3.54
C THR A 306 17.14 18.71 3.72
N SER A 307 17.99 19.20 2.84
CA SER A 307 19.43 18.92 2.85
C SER A 307 20.13 19.35 4.14
N ASP A 308 19.61 20.35 4.82
CA ASP A 308 20.16 20.92 6.06
C ASP A 308 19.52 20.39 7.35
N VAL A 309 18.42 19.61 7.28
CA VAL A 309 17.66 19.11 8.44
C VAL A 309 17.42 17.61 8.38
N CYS A 310 17.17 16.99 9.54
CA CYS A 310 16.79 15.59 9.66
C CYS A 310 15.32 15.37 9.32
N VAL A 311 14.45 16.26 9.82
CA VAL A 311 13.00 16.12 9.75
C VAL A 311 12.37 17.43 9.28
N ALA A 312 11.41 17.36 8.36
CA ALA A 312 10.52 18.48 8.09
C ALA A 312 9.07 18.05 8.32
N GLY A 313 8.29 18.95 8.93
CA GLY A 313 6.89 18.70 9.28
C GLY A 313 6.12 20.00 9.53
N VAL A 314 4.80 19.88 9.63
CA VAL A 314 3.92 21.03 9.90
C VAL A 314 3.80 21.23 11.41
N LYS A 315 3.78 22.47 11.89
CA LYS A 315 3.47 22.79 13.29
C LYS A 315 2.18 22.09 13.71
N ASP A 316 2.20 21.47 14.90
CA ASP A 316 1.00 20.86 15.43
C ASP A 316 -0.09 21.94 15.65
N TYR A 317 -1.26 21.73 15.06
CA TYR A 317 -2.33 22.71 15.06
C TYR A 317 -2.84 23.03 16.47
N TRP A 318 -2.98 22.01 17.34
CA TRP A 318 -3.48 22.19 18.70
C TRP A 318 -2.47 22.93 19.56
N VAL A 319 -1.19 22.59 19.42
CA VAL A 319 -0.11 23.29 20.12
C VAL A 319 0.01 24.74 19.64
N ALA A 320 -0.13 24.99 18.34
CA ALA A 320 -0.01 26.35 17.80
C ALA A 320 -1.16 27.27 18.18
N ASN A 321 -2.41 26.77 18.24
CA ASN A 321 -3.63 27.60 18.33
C ASN A 321 -4.35 27.58 19.69
N TYR A 322 -4.02 26.61 20.56
CA TYR A 322 -4.69 26.48 21.86
C TYR A 322 -3.68 26.55 23.02
N ALA A 323 -4.14 26.81 24.22
CA ALA A 323 -3.29 26.89 25.40
C ALA A 323 -2.74 25.55 25.91
N TRP A 324 -3.03 24.46 25.17
CA TRP A 324 -2.54 23.12 25.49
C TRP A 324 -1.08 22.96 25.06
N ASN A 325 -0.27 22.38 25.96
CA ASN A 325 1.12 22.06 25.70
C ASN A 325 1.36 20.56 25.92
N PRO A 326 2.01 19.85 24.98
CA PRO A 326 2.48 18.49 25.21
C PRO A 326 3.58 18.47 26.28
N TYR A 327 3.85 17.30 26.85
CA TYR A 327 4.82 17.12 27.94
C TYR A 327 6.19 17.77 27.67
N PRO A 328 6.85 17.56 26.51
CA PRO A 328 8.16 18.16 26.27
C PRO A 328 8.14 19.69 26.18
N VAL A 329 7.02 20.29 25.78
CA VAL A 329 6.86 21.75 25.79
C VAL A 329 6.67 22.25 27.21
N GLN A 330 5.88 21.54 28.06
CA GLN A 330 5.72 21.88 29.48
C GLN A 330 7.03 21.80 30.26
N LYS A 331 7.92 20.87 29.86
CA LYS A 331 9.26 20.68 30.49
C LYS A 331 10.37 21.53 29.84
N GLU A 332 10.01 22.42 28.92
CA GLU A 332 10.97 23.28 28.20
C GLU A 332 12.04 22.52 27.43
N LEU A 333 11.78 21.24 27.07
CA LEU A 333 12.68 20.43 26.27
C LEU A 333 12.64 20.80 24.79
N VAL A 334 11.48 21.34 24.34
CA VAL A 334 11.20 21.79 22.97
C VAL A 334 10.49 23.12 23.00
N ASN A 335 10.84 24.02 22.08
CA ASN A 335 10.10 25.26 21.90
C ASN A 335 8.74 24.95 21.28
N ARG A 336 7.67 25.52 21.86
CA ARG A 336 6.31 25.43 21.38
C ARG A 336 6.17 25.83 19.90
N ASP A 337 6.88 26.85 19.47
CA ASP A 337 6.81 27.38 18.11
C ASP A 337 7.43 26.48 17.05
N SER A 338 8.27 25.53 17.45
CA SER A 338 8.92 24.55 16.58
C SER A 338 8.35 23.14 16.71
N TYR A 339 7.34 22.92 17.57
CA TYR A 339 6.73 21.61 17.78
C TYR A 339 5.88 21.21 16.57
N ILE A 340 6.26 20.11 15.90
CA ILE A 340 5.59 19.60 14.70
C ILE A 340 4.68 18.42 15.01
N ASN A 341 3.62 18.25 14.21
CA ASN A 341 2.80 17.06 14.18
C ASN A 341 3.51 15.93 13.39
N ALA A 342 3.42 14.70 13.86
CA ALA A 342 4.14 13.56 13.27
C ALA A 342 3.37 12.84 12.14
N GLY A 343 2.13 13.25 11.84
CA GLY A 343 1.31 12.55 10.83
C GLY A 343 1.71 12.82 9.38
N VAL A 344 2.46 13.89 9.11
CA VAL A 344 3.06 14.17 7.80
C VAL A 344 4.49 14.65 8.02
N LEU A 345 5.45 13.83 7.58
CA LEU A 345 6.87 14.11 7.75
C LEU A 345 7.63 13.92 6.44
N ILE A 346 8.64 14.75 6.21
CA ILE A 346 9.72 14.46 5.27
C ILE A 346 10.93 14.08 6.11
N LEU A 347 11.43 12.87 5.93
CA LEU A 347 12.59 12.35 6.65
C LEU A 347 13.80 12.30 5.70
N ASN A 348 14.84 13.05 6.02
CA ASN A 348 16.15 12.92 5.38
C ASN A 348 16.90 11.77 6.04
N LEU A 349 16.74 10.57 5.51
CA LEU A 349 17.26 9.34 6.11
C LEU A 349 18.79 9.33 6.19
N THR A 350 19.47 9.90 5.20
CA THR A 350 20.94 10.03 5.21
C THR A 350 21.40 10.88 6.39
N LYS A 351 20.76 12.02 6.59
CA LYS A 351 21.10 12.93 7.68
C LYS A 351 20.73 12.35 9.05
N ILE A 352 19.55 11.71 9.15
CA ILE A 352 19.13 11.02 10.37
C ILE A 352 20.15 9.96 10.79
N ARG A 353 20.58 9.09 9.88
CA ARG A 353 21.60 8.06 10.17
C ARG A 353 22.93 8.64 10.61
N SER A 354 23.33 9.80 10.09
CA SER A 354 24.55 10.49 10.52
C SER A 354 24.39 11.27 11.83
N TYR A 355 23.17 11.66 12.19
CA TYR A 355 22.86 12.44 13.38
C TYR A 355 22.80 11.56 14.63
N CYS A 356 21.98 10.50 14.61
CA CYS A 356 21.86 9.51 15.67
C CYS A 356 21.09 8.27 15.19
N ASN A 357 21.11 7.19 15.97
CA ASN A 357 20.16 6.10 15.80
C ASN A 357 18.77 6.56 16.25
N MET A 358 17.85 6.78 15.28
CA MET A 358 16.50 7.30 15.54
C MET A 358 15.74 6.43 16.54
N LYS A 359 15.70 5.12 16.31
CA LYS A 359 14.98 4.16 17.17
C LYS A 359 15.51 4.23 18.61
N GLU A 360 16.79 4.06 18.79
CA GLU A 360 17.41 4.04 20.13
C GLU A 360 17.14 5.32 20.88
N LYS A 361 17.38 6.48 20.27
CA LYS A 361 17.24 7.78 20.94
C LYS A 361 15.78 8.14 21.26
N THR A 362 14.84 7.75 20.40
CA THR A 362 13.43 7.99 20.67
C THR A 362 12.90 7.04 21.76
N LEU A 363 13.30 5.77 21.78
CA LEU A 363 12.94 4.83 22.85
C LEU A 363 13.56 5.21 24.17
N GLU A 364 14.85 5.60 24.20
CA GLU A 364 15.54 6.11 25.40
C GLU A 364 14.75 7.28 26.01
N TYR A 365 14.38 8.29 25.18
CA TYR A 365 13.56 9.41 25.65
C TYR A 365 12.23 8.95 26.24
N LEU A 366 11.51 8.03 25.58
CA LEU A 366 10.20 7.56 26.05
C LEU A 366 10.29 6.75 27.34
N ILE A 367 11.35 5.98 27.55
CA ILE A 367 11.59 5.22 28.77
C ILE A 367 11.89 6.18 29.93
N GLU A 368 12.72 7.20 29.69
CA GLU A 368 13.09 8.18 30.70
C GLU A 368 11.95 9.17 31.04
N ASN A 369 10.97 9.35 30.12
CA ASN A 369 9.89 10.31 30.28
C ASN A 369 8.50 9.62 30.15
N PRO A 370 8.08 8.85 31.16
CA PRO A 370 6.84 8.08 31.10
C PRO A 370 5.56 8.93 31.01
N GLU A 371 5.60 10.20 31.34
CA GLU A 371 4.48 11.15 31.21
C GLU A 371 4.31 11.71 29.79
N SER A 372 5.26 11.44 28.88
CA SER A 372 5.17 11.77 27.46
C SER A 372 4.08 10.94 26.80
N ASN A 373 2.97 11.55 26.40
CA ASN A 373 1.75 10.84 26.00
C ASN A 373 1.40 10.98 24.50
N LEU A 374 2.19 11.74 23.75
CA LEU A 374 2.15 11.76 22.27
C LEU A 374 3.29 10.92 21.66
N PHE A 375 3.90 10.06 22.47
CA PHE A 375 4.85 9.02 22.12
C PHE A 375 5.88 9.44 21.06
N ASP A 376 5.80 8.85 19.87
CA ASP A 376 6.71 9.11 18.75
C ASP A 376 6.76 10.57 18.34
N GLN A 377 5.63 11.29 18.39
CA GLN A 377 5.60 12.73 18.11
C GLN A 377 6.42 13.53 19.12
N ASP A 378 6.23 13.27 20.44
CA ASP A 378 7.03 13.95 21.49
C ASP A 378 8.51 13.60 21.34
N ALA A 379 8.82 12.31 21.14
CA ALA A 379 10.19 11.83 21.02
C ALA A 379 10.92 12.44 19.81
N LEU A 380 10.28 12.47 18.64
CA LEU A 380 10.84 13.08 17.43
C LEU A 380 11.13 14.58 17.62
N ASN A 381 10.19 15.30 18.22
CA ASN A 381 10.37 16.72 18.50
C ASN A 381 11.54 17.00 19.47
N VAL A 382 11.77 16.13 20.46
CA VAL A 382 12.89 16.29 21.41
C VAL A 382 14.22 15.90 20.79
N VAL A 383 14.27 14.71 20.14
CA VAL A 383 15.53 14.17 19.59
C VAL A 383 16.05 15.07 18.47
N TYR A 384 15.17 15.56 17.61
CA TYR A 384 15.58 16.38 16.46
C TYR A 384 15.34 17.88 16.62
N ARG A 385 15.08 18.40 17.84
CA ARG A 385 14.75 19.82 18.11
C ARG A 385 15.64 20.85 17.43
N ASN A 386 16.90 20.51 17.15
CA ASN A 386 17.87 21.38 16.49
C ASN A 386 18.03 21.07 14.97
N SER A 387 17.22 20.16 14.43
CA SER A 387 17.29 19.70 13.04
C SER A 387 15.88 19.43 12.45
N ILE A 388 14.91 20.28 12.86
CA ILE A 388 13.54 20.27 12.35
C ILE A 388 13.33 21.52 11.50
N LYS A 389 12.73 21.32 10.32
CA LYS A 389 12.21 22.37 9.44
C LYS A 389 10.69 22.40 9.50
N THR A 390 10.13 23.54 9.86
CA THR A 390 8.68 23.73 9.77
C THR A 390 8.29 24.08 8.34
N ILE A 391 7.27 23.40 7.82
CA ILE A 391 6.73 23.61 6.47
C ILE A 391 5.30 24.15 6.50
N ASP A 392 4.77 24.54 5.33
CA ASP A 392 3.45 25.17 5.18
C ASP A 392 2.32 24.26 5.70
N SER A 393 1.34 24.86 6.37
CA SER A 393 0.18 24.17 6.97
C SER A 393 -0.72 23.44 5.96
N LYS A 394 -0.63 23.76 4.67
CA LYS A 394 -1.35 23.03 3.61
C LYS A 394 -0.97 21.53 3.57
N TRP A 395 0.20 21.19 4.10
CA TRP A 395 0.71 19.82 4.12
C TRP A 395 0.21 18.97 5.30
N ASN A 396 -0.55 19.55 6.22
CA ASN A 396 -1.17 18.82 7.34
C ASN A 396 -2.36 19.60 7.88
N THR A 397 -3.42 19.72 7.08
CA THR A 397 -4.63 20.49 7.42
C THR A 397 -5.61 19.61 8.18
N PHE A 398 -5.87 19.92 9.45
CA PHE A 398 -6.77 19.13 10.29
C PHE A 398 -8.23 19.23 9.83
N VAL A 399 -8.87 18.09 9.58
CA VAL A 399 -10.25 18.00 9.05
C VAL A 399 -11.26 18.61 10.00
N GLY A 400 -11.08 18.51 11.32
CA GLY A 400 -11.94 19.17 12.32
C GLY A 400 -12.10 20.65 12.06
N VAL A 401 -10.99 21.34 11.78
CA VAL A 401 -10.97 22.79 11.46
C VAL A 401 -11.71 23.10 10.16
N VAL A 402 -11.54 22.24 9.15
CA VAL A 402 -12.21 22.41 7.84
C VAL A 402 -13.72 22.25 7.96
N ARG A 403 -14.19 21.28 8.74
CA ARG A 403 -15.61 21.04 9.00
C ARG A 403 -16.27 22.21 9.75
N GLU A 404 -15.59 22.73 10.78
CA GLU A 404 -16.09 23.87 11.56
C GLU A 404 -16.25 25.14 10.70
N GLN A 405 -15.38 25.34 9.74
CA GLN A 405 -15.40 26.50 8.85
C GLN A 405 -16.40 26.37 7.69
N ASN A 406 -17.15 25.27 7.60
CA ASN A 406 -18.17 24.96 6.57
C ASN A 406 -17.70 25.29 5.13
N ARG A 407 -16.47 24.90 4.81
CA ARG A 407 -15.85 25.21 3.52
C ARG A 407 -16.45 24.33 2.41
N GLU A 408 -17.13 24.95 1.47
CA GLU A 408 -17.70 24.27 0.29
C GLU A 408 -16.64 23.86 -0.72
N ILE A 409 -15.46 24.46 -0.71
CA ILE A 409 -14.38 24.23 -1.67
C ILE A 409 -13.25 23.50 -0.96
N LEU A 410 -12.85 22.35 -1.49
CA LEU A 410 -11.62 21.67 -1.07
C LEU A 410 -10.41 22.43 -1.59
N ASN A 411 -9.60 22.92 -0.68
CA ASN A 411 -8.31 23.50 -1.03
C ASN A 411 -7.35 22.40 -1.50
N ARG A 412 -6.35 22.77 -2.29
CA ARG A 412 -5.23 21.91 -2.62
C ARG A 412 -4.32 21.76 -1.40
N CYS A 413 -4.52 20.69 -0.64
CA CYS A 413 -3.75 20.41 0.58
C CYS A 413 -3.83 18.91 0.95
N LEU A 414 -3.02 18.50 1.93
CA LEU A 414 -3.20 17.25 2.64
C LEU A 414 -4.13 17.50 3.83
N PHE A 415 -5.21 16.73 3.88
CA PHE A 415 -6.15 16.71 4.99
C PHE A 415 -5.79 15.58 5.96
N HIS A 416 -5.80 15.88 7.26
CA HIS A 416 -5.53 14.94 8.32
C HIS A 416 -6.74 14.82 9.26
N PHE A 417 -7.28 13.62 9.40
CA PHE A 417 -8.50 13.38 10.15
C PHE A 417 -8.32 13.49 11.67
N VAL A 418 -7.16 13.19 12.22
CA VAL A 418 -6.75 13.35 13.64
C VAL A 418 -7.89 13.04 14.61
N GLY A 419 -8.35 11.79 14.68
CA GLY A 419 -9.46 11.37 15.55
C GLY A 419 -10.85 11.84 15.11
N ASN A 420 -10.97 12.65 14.05
CA ASN A 420 -12.23 13.06 13.44
C ASN A 420 -12.66 12.07 12.36
N PHE A 421 -13.18 10.93 12.76
CA PHE A 421 -13.58 9.88 11.83
C PHE A 421 -14.61 10.33 10.80
N LEU A 422 -14.59 9.61 9.69
CA LEU A 422 -15.49 9.75 8.58
C LEU A 422 -16.96 9.65 9.02
N ILE A 423 -17.83 10.50 8.46
CA ILE A 423 -19.27 10.51 8.76
C ILE A 423 -20.03 10.32 7.44
N LEU A 424 -20.70 9.17 7.26
CA LEU A 424 -21.41 8.81 6.02
C LEU A 424 -22.46 9.83 5.58
N TYR A 425 -23.16 10.45 6.53
CA TYR A 425 -24.20 11.45 6.28
C TYR A 425 -23.70 12.90 6.46
N SER A 426 -22.39 13.09 6.42
CA SER A 426 -21.80 14.43 6.52
C SER A 426 -22.12 15.26 5.28
N GLU A 427 -22.48 16.51 5.50
CA GLU A 427 -22.58 17.50 4.42
C GLU A 427 -21.23 18.07 4.01
N SER A 428 -20.18 17.76 4.77
CA SER A 428 -18.82 18.22 4.50
C SER A 428 -18.30 17.66 3.18
N LYS A 429 -17.72 18.53 2.35
CA LYS A 429 -17.17 18.16 1.06
C LYS A 429 -16.00 17.17 1.19
N ILE A 430 -15.16 17.31 2.22
CA ILE A 430 -14.03 16.40 2.44
C ILE A 430 -14.51 14.97 2.71
N ASP A 431 -15.57 14.78 3.51
CA ASP A 431 -16.11 13.45 3.76
C ASP A 431 -16.67 12.82 2.48
N LYS A 432 -17.39 13.61 1.65
CA LYS A 432 -17.93 13.17 0.37
C LYS A 432 -16.82 12.75 -0.61
N GLU A 433 -15.75 13.51 -0.72
CA GLU A 433 -14.61 13.18 -1.59
C GLU A 433 -13.84 11.95 -1.07
N TYR A 434 -13.66 11.82 0.24
CA TYR A 434 -13.05 10.64 0.83
C TYR A 434 -13.86 9.37 0.49
N PHE A 435 -15.20 9.40 0.62
CA PHE A 435 -16.06 8.27 0.24
C PHE A 435 -15.99 7.93 -1.25
N LYS A 436 -15.92 8.94 -2.12
CA LYS A 436 -15.71 8.71 -3.55
C LYS A 436 -14.37 8.01 -3.82
N THR A 437 -13.34 8.37 -3.07
CA THR A 437 -12.02 7.72 -3.20
C THR A 437 -12.05 6.29 -2.71
N ILE A 438 -12.66 5.99 -1.53
CA ILE A 438 -12.87 4.62 -1.06
C ILE A 438 -13.60 3.76 -2.10
N SER A 439 -14.63 4.30 -2.75
CA SER A 439 -15.41 3.55 -3.75
C SER A 439 -14.60 3.09 -4.97
N ARG A 440 -13.39 3.61 -5.14
CA ARG A 440 -12.44 3.20 -6.18
C ARG A 440 -11.34 2.26 -5.68
N THR A 441 -11.38 1.88 -4.41
CA THR A 441 -10.46 0.93 -3.80
C THR A 441 -11.05 -0.48 -3.73
N PRO A 442 -10.25 -1.51 -3.51
CA PRO A 442 -10.73 -2.88 -3.30
C PRO A 442 -11.55 -3.10 -2.02
N TRP A 443 -11.77 -2.06 -1.20
CA TRP A 443 -12.56 -2.12 0.04
C TRP A 443 -13.86 -1.32 -0.03
N ALA A 444 -14.29 -0.92 -1.22
CA ALA A 444 -15.49 -0.10 -1.41
C ALA A 444 -16.73 -0.67 -0.68
N ASP A 445 -17.03 -1.94 -0.89
CA ASP A 445 -18.20 -2.58 -0.29
C ASP A 445 -18.06 -2.72 1.24
N TYR A 446 -16.89 -3.10 1.71
CA TYR A 446 -16.60 -3.26 3.14
C TYR A 446 -16.82 -1.96 3.92
N GLU A 447 -16.28 -0.84 3.46
CA GLU A 447 -16.40 0.44 4.17
C GLU A 447 -17.83 0.98 4.13
N ILE A 448 -18.52 0.84 3.00
CA ILE A 448 -19.93 1.23 2.88
C ILE A 448 -20.78 0.43 3.87
N GLU A 449 -20.63 -0.89 3.91
CA GLU A 449 -21.34 -1.77 4.84
C GLU A 449 -21.05 -1.41 6.30
N ASN A 450 -19.77 -1.20 6.64
CA ASN A 450 -19.34 -0.79 7.97
C ASN A 450 -19.98 0.54 8.42
N GLN A 451 -20.05 1.53 7.54
CA GLN A 451 -20.68 2.82 7.83
C GLN A 451 -22.21 2.69 7.98
N ILE A 452 -22.85 1.89 7.16
CA ILE A 452 -24.29 1.60 7.29
C ILE A 452 -24.57 0.95 8.65
N ASN A 453 -23.78 -0.04 9.05
CA ASN A 453 -23.91 -0.71 10.33
C ASN A 453 -23.73 0.26 11.51
N LYS A 454 -22.75 1.16 11.45
CA LYS A 454 -22.56 2.23 12.45
C LYS A 454 -23.77 3.17 12.52
N CYS A 455 -24.35 3.53 11.39
CA CYS A 455 -25.57 4.36 11.35
C CYS A 455 -26.76 3.65 11.99
N LEU A 456 -26.95 2.36 11.69
CA LEU A 456 -28.02 1.54 12.26
C LEU A 456 -27.88 1.40 13.77
N LEU A 457 -26.66 1.16 14.28
CA LEU A 457 -26.40 1.09 15.72
C LEU A 457 -26.75 2.41 16.42
N ARG A 458 -26.31 3.55 15.87
CA ARG A 458 -26.65 4.89 16.43
C ARG A 458 -28.14 5.17 16.40
N LEU A 459 -28.84 4.76 15.34
CA LEU A 459 -30.29 4.89 15.26
C LEU A 459 -30.96 4.06 16.34
N ASN A 460 -30.53 2.81 16.52
CA ASN A 460 -31.05 1.91 17.54
C ASN A 460 -30.82 2.46 18.96
N ASP A 461 -29.64 3.01 19.25
CA ASP A 461 -29.35 3.65 20.53
C ASP A 461 -30.27 4.85 20.79
N ARG A 462 -30.54 5.69 19.79
CA ARG A 462 -31.50 6.79 19.88
C ARG A 462 -32.92 6.29 20.16
N ILE A 463 -33.36 5.25 19.44
CA ILE A 463 -34.66 4.61 19.66
C ILE A 463 -34.76 4.13 21.11
N ASN A 464 -33.75 3.44 21.62
CA ASN A 464 -33.69 2.94 23.00
C ASN A 464 -33.74 4.10 24.03
N GLN A 465 -33.01 5.19 23.76
CA GLN A 465 -33.08 6.40 24.59
C GLN A 465 -34.50 7.00 24.60
N TYR A 466 -35.18 7.09 23.45
CA TYR A 466 -36.54 7.60 23.36
C TYR A 466 -37.53 6.66 24.06
N GLN A 467 -37.40 5.34 23.88
CA GLN A 467 -38.24 4.38 24.58
C GLN A 467 -38.07 4.46 26.11
N SER A 468 -36.85 4.74 26.61
CA SER A 468 -36.59 4.92 28.04
C SER A 468 -37.21 6.21 28.61
N LEU A 469 -37.42 7.24 27.77
CA LEU A 469 -38.05 8.49 28.15
C LEU A 469 -39.60 8.42 28.18
N LEU A 470 -40.22 7.58 27.36
CA LEU A 470 -41.66 7.44 27.26
C LEU A 470 -42.35 7.18 28.62
N PRO A 471 -41.90 6.23 29.49
CA PRO A 471 -42.47 6.04 30.81
C PRO A 471 -42.37 7.24 31.72
N ARG A 472 -41.28 8.01 31.62
CA ARG A 472 -41.07 9.24 32.40
C ARG A 472 -42.03 10.34 31.96
N LEU A 473 -42.31 10.45 30.65
CA LEU A 473 -43.26 11.42 30.10
C LEU A 473 -44.70 11.09 30.55
N SER A 474 -45.08 9.80 30.65
CA SER A 474 -46.37 9.42 31.14
C SER A 474 -46.60 9.62 32.64
N GLN A 475 -45.51 9.57 33.46
CA GLN A 475 -45.56 9.78 34.92
C GLN A 475 -45.58 11.27 35.33
N THR A 476 -44.98 12.18 34.55
CA THR A 476 -44.89 13.62 34.85
C THR A 476 -46.06 14.44 34.36
N GLY A 477 -47.05 13.81 33.77
CA GLY A 477 -48.24 14.48 33.21
C GLY A 477 -47.90 15.36 32.02
N ILE A 478 -48.17 14.87 30.84
CA ILE A 478 -47.99 15.53 29.53
C ILE A 478 -48.36 17.02 29.54
N LYS A 479 -49.31 17.45 30.39
CA LYS A 479 -49.73 18.83 30.51
C LYS A 479 -48.63 19.82 30.90
N HIS A 480 -47.67 19.47 31.76
CA HIS A 480 -46.59 20.35 32.14
C HIS A 480 -45.49 20.54 31.09
N ILE A 481 -45.34 19.57 30.20
CA ILE A 481 -44.32 19.62 29.15
C ILE A 481 -44.78 20.46 27.96
N PHE A 482 -46.09 20.51 27.70
CA PHE A 482 -46.64 21.29 26.59
C PHE A 482 -46.79 22.79 26.83
N TYR A 483 -46.73 23.24 28.08
CA TYR A 483 -46.85 24.68 28.43
C TYR A 483 -45.50 25.39 28.69
N GLY A 484 -44.39 24.69 28.62
CA GLY A 484 -43.07 25.30 28.71
C GLY A 484 -42.44 25.52 27.34
N GLU A 485 -41.86 26.66 27.15
CA GLU A 485 -41.16 27.25 25.99
C GLU A 485 -41.29 26.54 24.63
N GLU A 486 -41.70 27.27 23.60
CA GLU A 486 -41.98 26.81 22.23
C GLU A 486 -40.86 26.05 21.51
N ASN A 487 -39.68 26.00 22.09
CA ASN A 487 -38.47 25.38 21.51
C ASN A 487 -37.93 24.16 22.24
N SER A 488 -38.71 23.54 23.14
CA SER A 488 -38.17 22.36 23.83
C SER A 488 -37.93 21.18 22.87
N THR A 489 -36.80 20.51 23.04
CA THR A 489 -36.41 19.30 22.29
C THR A 489 -37.49 18.21 22.37
N LEU A 490 -38.23 18.12 23.48
CA LEU A 490 -39.33 17.20 23.73
C LEU A 490 -40.57 17.48 22.87
N ARG A 491 -40.89 18.76 22.61
CA ARG A 491 -42.01 19.12 21.71
C ARG A 491 -41.72 18.80 20.26
N LYS A 492 -40.47 19.03 19.82
CA LYS A 492 -40.00 18.64 18.49
C LYS A 492 -40.09 17.13 18.33
N LEU A 493 -39.70 16.36 19.34
CA LEU A 493 -39.74 14.89 19.34
C LEU A 493 -41.19 14.38 19.26
N TYR A 494 -42.10 14.93 20.05
CA TYR A 494 -43.52 14.54 20.05
C TYR A 494 -44.17 14.79 18.67
N ASN A 495 -43.92 15.95 18.09
CA ASN A 495 -44.42 16.25 16.74
C ASN A 495 -43.85 15.37 15.63
N THR A 496 -42.67 14.80 15.87
CA THR A 496 -42.03 13.84 14.92
C THR A 496 -42.59 12.42 15.07
N LEU A 497 -43.15 12.07 16.24
CA LEU A 497 -43.73 10.77 16.52
C LEU A 497 -45.21 10.68 16.17
N GLU A 498 -45.94 11.82 16.01
CA GLU A 498 -47.35 11.88 15.57
C GLU A 498 -47.50 12.01 14.03
N ASN A 499 -46.43 12.30 13.30
CA ASN A 499 -46.38 12.32 11.85
C ASN A 499 -45.58 11.13 11.30
#